data_b897a5fa821b14a3b23607fd2e60d41f
#
_entry.id   b897a5fa821b14a3b23607fd2e60d41f
#
_cell.length_a   1.000
_cell.length_b   1.000
_cell.length_c   1.000
_cell.angle_alpha   90.00
_cell.angle_beta   90.00
_cell.angle_gamma   90.00
#
_symmetry.space_group_name_H-M   'P 1'
#
loop_
_entity.id
_entity.type
_entity.pdbx_description
1 polymer ?
#
loop_
_entity_poly.entity_id
_entity_poly.type
_entity_poly.pdbx_seq_one_letter_code
_entity_poly.pdbx_strand_id
1 'polypeptide(L)'
;NLEGEFQGAPCQWDFPHVTPEKFQLPQVQVASWDGWVFINMDDQAPPLAEYMGILPAHFAQWKHQPRYVAAHVEKVIDANWKAVLEAFIESYHAIATHPQLMGFQAIDNSQYDVWGDHVSRTITAYGVPNPSDAHRFSEQDSMNDMMKLAGSELRPEVPPGQTAREALAALALPTASEQAGEDFGGRATMSELMDSTLYLLFPNFAPWAGHGTVISYRHRPNGDDVDSCLMDIYLLTRYPEGEEAPEDAPTLRLGSDEPFRNAAHVLGAGLAGVFEQDAANLPQVQKGMKASKNQEVRIRHFHQTLDKYLNA
;
A
#
# COMPACT_ATOMS: atom_id res chain seq x y z
N ASN A 1 -7.45 -36.58 -0.45
CA ASN A 1 -7.25 -36.33 -1.87
C ASN A 1 -7.12 -34.84 -2.17
N LEU A 2 -7.04 -34.47 -3.44
CA LEU A 2 -6.87 -33.06 -3.84
C LEU A 2 -8.13 -32.19 -3.60
N GLU A 3 -9.27 -32.81 -3.44
CA GLU A 3 -10.54 -32.17 -3.08
C GLU A 3 -10.69 -31.96 -1.56
N GLY A 4 -9.68 -32.36 -0.77
CA GLY A 4 -9.67 -32.24 0.69
C GLY A 4 -10.44 -33.37 1.43
N GLU A 5 -11.00 -34.34 0.72
CA GLU A 5 -11.74 -35.43 1.34
C GLU A 5 -10.79 -36.39 2.05
N PHE A 6 -11.20 -36.83 3.25
CA PHE A 6 -10.49 -37.84 4.00
C PHE A 6 -10.59 -39.21 3.29
N GLN A 7 -9.46 -39.82 2.96
CA GLN A 7 -9.41 -41.08 2.23
C GLN A 7 -9.20 -42.31 3.16
N GLY A 8 -8.87 -42.07 4.43
CA GLY A 8 -8.62 -43.09 5.43
C GLY A 8 -7.31 -42.85 6.19
N ALA A 9 -7.15 -43.58 7.29
CA ALA A 9 -5.91 -43.61 8.08
C ALA A 9 -5.42 -45.06 8.23
N PRO A 10 -4.10 -45.30 8.28
CA PRO A 10 -3.57 -46.59 8.67
C PRO A 10 -4.14 -47.03 10.02
N CYS A 11 -4.54 -48.28 10.16
CA CYS A 11 -5.13 -48.84 11.39
C CYS A 11 -6.37 -48.07 11.89
N GLN A 12 -7.20 -47.55 10.99
CA GLN A 12 -8.39 -46.74 11.32
C GLN A 12 -9.33 -47.41 12.34
N TRP A 13 -9.34 -48.74 12.42
CA TRP A 13 -10.09 -49.52 13.40
C TRP A 13 -9.69 -49.21 14.86
N ASP A 14 -8.47 -48.73 15.10
CA ASP A 14 -7.98 -48.29 16.42
C ASP A 14 -8.31 -46.81 16.72
N PHE A 15 -8.81 -46.09 15.73
CA PHE A 15 -9.16 -44.68 15.82
C PHE A 15 -10.64 -44.46 15.43
N PRO A 16 -11.60 -44.93 16.21
CA PRO A 16 -13.04 -44.87 15.85
C PRO A 16 -13.59 -43.43 15.81
N HIS A 17 -12.89 -42.46 16.39
CA HIS A 17 -13.22 -41.04 16.36
C HIS A 17 -12.80 -40.35 15.07
N VAL A 18 -11.95 -41.00 14.26
CA VAL A 18 -11.49 -40.44 12.97
C VAL A 18 -12.51 -40.83 11.91
N THR A 19 -13.37 -39.90 11.55
CA THR A 19 -14.40 -40.09 10.50
C THR A 19 -14.20 -39.09 9.38
N PRO A 20 -14.65 -39.38 8.16
CA PRO A 20 -14.54 -38.45 7.02
C PRO A 20 -15.06 -37.04 7.34
N GLU A 21 -16.18 -36.93 8.04
CA GLU A 21 -16.84 -35.67 8.36
C GLU A 21 -16.02 -34.78 9.31
N LYS A 22 -15.18 -35.41 10.16
CA LYS A 22 -14.37 -34.69 11.17
C LYS A 22 -12.95 -34.41 10.72
N PHE A 23 -12.44 -35.16 9.75
CA PHE A 23 -11.02 -35.15 9.37
C PHE A 23 -10.79 -34.81 7.88
N GLN A 24 -11.81 -34.32 7.17
CA GLN A 24 -11.60 -33.68 5.89
C GLN A 24 -10.82 -32.35 6.10
N LEU A 25 -10.11 -31.92 5.08
CA LEU A 25 -9.46 -30.61 5.12
C LEU A 25 -10.52 -29.49 5.16
N PRO A 26 -10.35 -28.50 6.02
CA PRO A 26 -11.26 -27.36 6.04
C PRO A 26 -11.24 -26.66 4.69
N GLN A 27 -12.41 -26.26 4.20
CA GLN A 27 -12.54 -25.45 2.99
C GLN A 27 -12.29 -23.99 3.33
N VAL A 28 -11.75 -23.25 2.37
CA VAL A 28 -11.60 -21.82 2.45
C VAL A 28 -12.25 -21.16 1.24
N GLN A 29 -12.89 -20.04 1.42
CA GLN A 29 -13.35 -19.23 0.31
C GLN A 29 -12.16 -18.56 -0.35
N VAL A 30 -12.09 -18.64 -1.69
CA VAL A 30 -11.02 -18.04 -2.49
C VAL A 30 -11.64 -17.19 -3.58
N ALA A 31 -11.17 -15.96 -3.72
CA ALA A 31 -11.53 -15.10 -4.82
C ALA A 31 -10.34 -14.24 -5.23
N SER A 32 -10.36 -13.71 -6.46
CA SER A 32 -9.31 -12.83 -6.95
C SER A 32 -9.89 -11.49 -7.41
N TRP A 33 -9.09 -10.44 -7.27
CA TRP A 33 -9.36 -9.13 -7.80
C TRP A 33 -8.03 -8.47 -8.21
N ASP A 34 -7.97 -7.98 -9.42
CA ASP A 34 -6.83 -7.24 -9.98
C ASP A 34 -5.47 -7.97 -9.81
N GLY A 35 -5.48 -9.31 -10.01
CA GLY A 35 -4.28 -10.16 -9.84
C GLY A 35 -3.99 -10.59 -8.39
N TRP A 36 -4.65 -10.00 -7.39
CA TRP A 36 -4.52 -10.38 -6.00
C TRP A 36 -5.47 -11.52 -5.64
N VAL A 37 -4.97 -12.49 -4.88
CA VAL A 37 -5.75 -13.62 -4.37
C VAL A 37 -6.10 -13.36 -2.92
N PHE A 38 -7.39 -13.46 -2.60
CA PHE A 38 -7.94 -13.30 -1.25
C PHE A 38 -8.49 -14.63 -0.77
N ILE A 39 -8.29 -14.92 0.50
CA ILE A 39 -8.86 -16.08 1.17
C ILE A 39 -9.67 -15.66 2.38
N ASN A 40 -10.73 -16.43 2.69
CA ASN A 40 -11.48 -16.27 3.94
C ASN A 40 -11.76 -17.66 4.53
N MET A 41 -11.47 -17.83 5.83
CA MET A 41 -11.68 -19.06 6.56
C MET A 41 -13.13 -19.22 7.06
N ASP A 42 -13.93 -18.14 7.04
CA ASP A 42 -15.34 -18.17 7.38
C ASP A 42 -16.14 -18.63 6.15
N ASP A 43 -16.80 -19.78 6.25
CA ASP A 43 -17.64 -20.33 5.18
C ASP A 43 -18.93 -19.53 4.94
N GLN A 44 -19.32 -18.68 5.88
CA GLN A 44 -20.46 -17.76 5.80
C GLN A 44 -20.06 -16.34 5.36
N ALA A 45 -18.79 -16.07 5.09
CA ALA A 45 -18.34 -14.76 4.67
C ALA A 45 -19.04 -14.32 3.37
N PRO A 46 -19.39 -13.02 3.21
CA PRO A 46 -19.95 -12.51 1.98
C PRO A 46 -18.95 -12.65 0.82
N PRO A 47 -19.42 -12.68 -0.43
CA PRO A 47 -18.55 -12.68 -1.59
C PRO A 47 -17.56 -11.51 -1.57
N LEU A 48 -16.32 -11.72 -2.04
CA LEU A 48 -15.28 -10.69 -2.06
C LEU A 48 -15.75 -9.37 -2.67
N ALA A 49 -16.52 -9.40 -3.76
CA ALA A 49 -17.03 -8.20 -4.43
C ALA A 49 -17.95 -7.35 -3.52
N GLU A 50 -18.74 -8.00 -2.67
CA GLU A 50 -19.57 -7.33 -1.68
C GLU A 50 -18.72 -6.76 -0.54
N TYR A 51 -17.75 -7.53 -0.05
CA TYR A 51 -16.80 -7.12 0.98
C TYR A 51 -15.98 -5.88 0.57
N MET A 52 -15.56 -5.81 -0.69
CA MET A 52 -14.78 -4.70 -1.24
C MET A 52 -15.59 -3.41 -1.45
N GLY A 53 -16.93 -3.48 -1.45
CA GLY A 53 -17.80 -2.32 -1.56
C GLY A 53 -17.48 -1.44 -2.75
N ILE A 54 -17.08 -0.17 -2.49
CA ILE A 54 -16.82 0.84 -3.54
C ILE A 54 -15.48 0.63 -4.27
N LEU A 55 -14.55 -0.15 -3.70
CA LEU A 55 -13.17 -0.23 -4.18
C LEU A 55 -13.06 -0.65 -5.67
N PRO A 56 -13.75 -1.71 -6.14
CA PRO A 56 -13.68 -2.10 -7.56
C PRO A 56 -14.16 -0.98 -8.51
N ALA A 57 -15.22 -0.26 -8.13
CA ALA A 57 -15.76 0.83 -8.93
C ALA A 57 -14.78 2.01 -9.04
N HIS A 58 -14.07 2.33 -7.93
CA HIS A 58 -13.05 3.36 -7.94
C HIS A 58 -11.85 2.97 -8.80
N PHE A 59 -11.38 1.72 -8.71
CA PHE A 59 -10.23 1.26 -9.48
C PHE A 59 -10.55 1.07 -10.97
N ALA A 60 -11.81 0.83 -11.36
CA ALA A 60 -12.23 0.67 -12.76
C ALA A 60 -11.91 1.89 -13.64
N GLN A 61 -11.83 3.11 -13.06
CA GLN A 61 -11.52 4.33 -13.80
C GLN A 61 -10.07 4.40 -14.29
N TRP A 62 -9.15 3.68 -13.64
CA TRP A 62 -7.73 3.66 -14.04
C TRP A 62 -7.40 2.52 -14.99
N LYS A 63 -8.38 1.90 -15.60
CA LYS A 63 -8.29 0.73 -16.48
C LYS A 63 -7.16 -0.20 -16.09
N HIS A 64 -7.52 -1.33 -15.54
CA HIS A 64 -6.58 -2.36 -15.12
C HIS A 64 -5.86 -2.94 -16.33
N GLN A 65 -4.79 -2.31 -16.72
CA GLN A 65 -3.85 -2.93 -17.64
C GLN A 65 -3.09 -4.00 -16.88
N PRO A 66 -2.65 -5.07 -17.56
CA PRO A 66 -1.90 -6.10 -16.92
C PRO A 66 -0.65 -5.50 -16.25
N ARG A 67 -0.33 -6.01 -15.08
CA ARG A 67 0.81 -5.58 -14.25
C ARG A 67 1.59 -6.79 -13.82
N TYR A 68 2.88 -6.60 -13.60
CA TYR A 68 3.76 -7.56 -12.96
C TYR A 68 4.39 -6.94 -11.71
N VAL A 69 4.91 -7.78 -10.82
CA VAL A 69 5.63 -7.35 -9.62
C VAL A 69 7.06 -6.99 -10.02
N ALA A 70 7.34 -5.70 -10.22
CA ALA A 70 8.68 -5.21 -10.57
C ALA A 70 9.63 -5.23 -9.36
N ALA A 71 9.12 -5.12 -8.13
CA ALA A 71 9.88 -5.33 -6.90
C ALA A 71 8.95 -5.82 -5.78
N HIS A 72 9.45 -6.76 -4.96
CA HIS A 72 8.80 -7.20 -3.74
C HIS A 72 9.83 -7.21 -2.61
N VAL A 73 9.61 -6.36 -1.60
CA VAL A 73 10.42 -6.30 -0.38
C VAL A 73 9.57 -6.70 0.80
N GLU A 74 10.02 -7.72 1.55
CA GLU A 74 9.44 -8.13 2.84
C GLU A 74 10.39 -7.68 3.94
N LYS A 75 9.93 -6.81 4.82
CA LYS A 75 10.71 -6.25 5.92
C LYS A 75 10.13 -6.66 7.26
N VAL A 76 10.99 -7.19 8.14
CA VAL A 76 10.66 -7.34 9.57
C VAL A 76 10.75 -5.98 10.25
N ILE A 77 9.70 -5.55 10.93
CA ILE A 77 9.68 -4.30 11.72
C ILE A 77 9.36 -4.65 13.18
N ASP A 78 10.14 -4.08 14.11
CA ASP A 78 9.98 -4.29 15.55
C ASP A 78 8.83 -3.45 16.12
N ALA A 79 7.63 -3.67 15.56
CA ALA A 79 6.37 -3.07 15.96
C ALA A 79 5.21 -3.98 15.56
N ASN A 80 4.07 -3.86 16.23
CA ASN A 80 2.85 -4.60 15.89
C ASN A 80 2.39 -4.21 14.48
N TRP A 81 1.90 -5.18 13.71
CA TRP A 81 1.44 -4.94 12.33
C TRP A 81 0.35 -3.86 12.22
N LYS A 82 -0.49 -3.70 13.26
CA LYS A 82 -1.50 -2.64 13.31
C LYS A 82 -0.87 -1.27 13.49
N ALA A 83 0.13 -1.15 14.36
CA ALA A 83 0.86 0.10 14.56
C ALA A 83 1.61 0.54 13.30
N VAL A 84 2.19 -0.43 12.58
CA VAL A 84 2.85 -0.15 11.30
C VAL A 84 1.83 0.25 10.24
N LEU A 85 0.72 -0.50 10.10
CA LEU A 85 -0.36 -0.14 9.18
C LEU A 85 -0.90 1.27 9.44
N GLU A 86 -1.11 1.62 10.71
CA GLU A 86 -1.66 2.92 11.12
C GLU A 86 -0.84 4.08 10.57
N ALA A 87 0.49 4.01 10.64
CA ALA A 87 1.37 5.02 10.08
C ALA A 87 1.20 5.19 8.54
N PHE A 88 0.84 4.12 7.82
CA PHE A 88 0.65 4.18 6.37
C PHE A 88 -0.77 4.57 5.94
N ILE A 89 -1.73 4.66 6.84
CA ILE A 89 -3.10 5.09 6.51
C ILE A 89 -3.42 6.52 6.99
N GLU A 90 -2.44 7.23 7.53
CA GLU A 90 -2.49 8.64 7.89
C GLU A 90 -1.29 9.38 7.30
N SER A 91 -1.29 10.72 7.34
CA SER A 91 -0.23 11.55 6.79
C SER A 91 0.46 12.44 7.83
N TYR A 92 -0.05 12.51 9.05
CA TYR A 92 0.43 13.46 10.08
C TYR A 92 1.85 13.20 10.55
N HIS A 93 2.26 11.91 10.64
CA HIS A 93 3.62 11.58 11.05
C HIS A 93 4.66 12.15 10.09
N ALA A 94 4.30 12.34 8.80
CA ALA A 94 5.23 12.83 7.77
C ALA A 94 5.82 14.20 8.12
N ILE A 95 5.07 15.06 8.81
CA ILE A 95 5.55 16.39 9.24
C ILE A 95 6.79 16.28 10.13
N ALA A 96 6.83 15.29 11.01
CA ALA A 96 7.95 15.08 11.93
C ALA A 96 8.98 14.08 11.41
N THR A 97 8.52 13.02 10.73
CA THR A 97 9.36 11.90 10.30
C THR A 97 10.03 12.15 8.95
N HIS A 98 9.35 12.87 8.04
CA HIS A 98 9.79 13.09 6.66
C HIS A 98 9.89 14.58 6.30
N PRO A 99 10.69 15.39 6.99
CA PRO A 99 10.76 16.83 6.72
C PRO A 99 11.15 17.17 5.28
N GLN A 100 11.84 16.27 4.58
CA GLN A 100 12.20 16.43 3.16
C GLN A 100 10.99 16.38 2.21
N LEU A 101 9.83 15.93 2.66
CA LEU A 101 8.61 15.89 1.85
C LEU A 101 7.83 17.20 1.89
N MET A 102 8.10 18.07 2.86
CA MET A 102 7.34 19.30 3.10
C MET A 102 7.41 20.29 1.94
N GLY A 103 8.46 20.22 1.12
CA GLY A 103 8.61 21.07 -0.06
C GLY A 103 7.67 20.73 -1.21
N PHE A 104 7.06 19.54 -1.22
CA PHE A 104 6.24 19.10 -2.36
C PHE A 104 5.05 18.21 -1.98
N GLN A 105 4.75 17.99 -0.71
CA GLN A 105 3.64 17.17 -0.25
C GLN A 105 2.76 17.96 0.72
N ALA A 106 1.51 18.21 0.31
CA ALA A 106 0.55 19.04 1.07
C ALA A 106 -0.14 18.22 2.18
N ILE A 107 0.61 17.83 3.21
CA ILE A 107 0.14 16.99 4.31
C ILE A 107 -1.07 17.60 5.04
N ASP A 108 -1.02 18.90 5.35
CA ASP A 108 -2.08 19.59 6.09
C ASP A 108 -3.45 19.57 5.37
N ASN A 109 -3.44 19.34 4.05
CA ASN A 109 -4.63 19.28 3.20
C ASN A 109 -5.00 17.84 2.80
N SER A 110 -4.44 16.82 3.46
CA SER A 110 -4.80 15.43 3.16
C SER A 110 -6.28 15.18 3.40
N GLN A 111 -6.92 14.55 2.42
CA GLN A 111 -8.32 14.13 2.50
C GLN A 111 -8.40 12.69 3.01
N TYR A 112 -9.36 12.43 3.90
CA TYR A 112 -9.61 11.11 4.46
C TYR A 112 -11.08 10.73 4.22
N ASP A 113 -11.28 9.59 3.55
CA ASP A 113 -12.60 9.05 3.24
C ASP A 113 -12.77 7.66 3.83
N VAL A 114 -14.01 7.31 4.20
CA VAL A 114 -14.39 6.01 4.75
C VAL A 114 -15.68 5.55 4.10
N TRP A 115 -15.73 4.30 3.62
CA TRP A 115 -16.91 3.67 3.03
C TRP A 115 -17.19 2.32 3.67
N GLY A 116 -18.38 2.20 4.26
CA GLY A 116 -18.76 1.00 5.00
C GLY A 116 -17.77 0.67 6.10
N ASP A 117 -17.55 -0.61 6.34
CA ASP A 117 -16.65 -1.09 7.38
C ASP A 117 -15.23 -1.38 6.87
N HIS A 118 -15.07 -1.68 5.57
CA HIS A 118 -13.86 -2.32 5.07
C HIS A 118 -12.96 -1.42 4.23
N VAL A 119 -13.46 -0.27 3.75
CA VAL A 119 -12.71 0.56 2.80
C VAL A 119 -12.48 1.96 3.35
N SER A 120 -11.24 2.42 3.29
CA SER A 120 -10.90 3.82 3.56
C SER A 120 -9.82 4.30 2.58
N ARG A 121 -9.68 5.63 2.46
CA ARG A 121 -8.72 6.25 1.53
C ARG A 121 -8.09 7.50 2.14
N THR A 122 -6.83 7.73 1.82
CA THR A 122 -6.15 9.03 1.96
C THR A 122 -5.81 9.55 0.59
N ILE A 123 -6.04 10.85 0.35
CA ILE A 123 -5.49 11.58 -0.81
C ILE A 123 -4.63 12.71 -0.29
N THR A 124 -3.38 12.78 -0.75
CA THR A 124 -2.45 13.86 -0.42
C THR A 124 -1.87 14.41 -1.72
N ALA A 125 -2.00 15.73 -1.93
CA ALA A 125 -1.51 16.37 -3.13
C ALA A 125 0.02 16.43 -3.15
N TYR A 126 0.63 16.02 -4.28
CA TYR A 126 2.06 16.11 -4.56
C TYR A 126 2.37 17.24 -5.55
N GLY A 127 3.62 17.72 -5.54
CA GLY A 127 4.06 18.83 -6.35
C GLY A 127 3.59 20.20 -5.80
N VAL A 128 3.15 20.24 -4.54
CA VAL A 128 2.71 21.43 -3.81
C VAL A 128 3.35 21.38 -2.43
N PRO A 129 3.97 22.48 -1.94
CA PRO A 129 4.54 22.49 -0.60
C PRO A 129 3.44 22.32 0.47
N ASN A 130 3.83 21.80 1.64
CA ASN A 130 2.90 21.72 2.77
C ASN A 130 2.39 23.13 3.15
N PRO A 131 1.06 23.34 3.29
CA PRO A 131 0.49 24.66 3.52
C PRO A 131 1.12 25.46 4.67
N SER A 132 1.39 24.83 5.81
CA SER A 132 2.04 25.49 6.96
C SER A 132 3.45 25.98 6.65
N ASP A 133 4.14 25.36 5.72
CA ASP A 133 5.53 25.64 5.33
C ASP A 133 5.66 26.30 3.95
N ALA A 134 4.56 26.54 3.24
CA ALA A 134 4.55 27.00 1.84
C ALA A 134 5.39 28.27 1.61
N HIS A 135 5.45 29.16 2.61
CA HIS A 135 6.25 30.39 2.55
C HIS A 135 7.77 30.15 2.46
N ARG A 136 8.24 28.93 2.70
CA ARG A 136 9.67 28.54 2.70
C ARG A 136 10.13 28.00 1.36
N PHE A 137 9.22 27.65 0.46
CA PHE A 137 9.51 26.98 -0.79
C PHE A 137 9.01 27.78 -2.00
N SER A 138 9.83 27.86 -3.02
CA SER A 138 9.41 28.31 -4.35
C SER A 138 8.89 27.12 -5.15
N GLU A 139 8.21 27.38 -6.29
CA GLU A 139 7.82 26.33 -7.24
C GLU A 139 9.04 25.51 -7.71
N GLN A 140 10.19 26.18 -7.90
CA GLN A 140 11.42 25.49 -8.28
C GLN A 140 11.97 24.58 -7.18
N ASP A 141 11.84 24.96 -5.91
CA ASP A 141 12.24 24.10 -4.78
C ASP A 141 11.36 22.85 -4.75
N SER A 142 10.06 23.00 -4.90
CA SER A 142 9.11 21.85 -4.95
C SER A 142 9.44 20.88 -6.09
N MET A 143 9.75 21.42 -7.27
CA MET A 143 10.20 20.64 -8.42
C MET A 143 11.49 19.87 -8.10
N ASN A 144 12.50 20.54 -7.58
CA ASN A 144 13.80 19.95 -7.28
C ASN A 144 13.72 18.86 -6.22
N ASP A 145 12.95 19.10 -5.15
CA ASP A 145 12.79 18.14 -4.05
C ASP A 145 12.07 16.86 -4.52
N MET A 146 11.04 17.01 -5.34
CA MET A 146 10.34 15.86 -5.90
C MET A 146 11.21 15.06 -6.88
N MET A 147 11.96 15.73 -7.76
CA MET A 147 12.92 15.07 -8.67
C MET A 147 14.02 14.34 -7.90
N LYS A 148 14.47 14.91 -6.78
CA LYS A 148 15.44 14.30 -5.89
C LYS A 148 14.88 13.02 -5.23
N LEU A 149 13.64 13.06 -4.74
CA LEU A 149 12.98 11.87 -4.17
C LEU A 149 12.85 10.76 -5.21
N ALA A 150 12.48 11.12 -6.44
CA ALA A 150 12.40 10.19 -7.56
C ALA A 150 13.76 9.61 -8.01
N GLY A 151 14.86 10.05 -7.40
CA GLY A 151 16.21 9.63 -7.79
C GLY A 151 16.65 10.14 -9.18
N SER A 152 15.96 11.13 -9.73
CA SER A 152 16.28 11.70 -11.02
C SER A 152 17.46 12.66 -10.93
N GLU A 153 18.38 12.56 -11.90
CA GLU A 153 19.46 13.54 -12.09
C GLU A 153 19.00 14.77 -12.89
N LEU A 154 17.84 14.69 -13.53
CA LEU A 154 17.26 15.81 -14.25
C LEU A 154 16.97 16.97 -13.29
N ARG A 155 17.21 18.19 -13.77
CA ARG A 155 16.90 19.43 -13.04
C ARG A 155 16.13 20.36 -13.97
N PRO A 156 14.85 19.99 -14.29
CA PRO A 156 14.02 20.82 -15.16
C PRO A 156 13.71 22.15 -14.46
N GLU A 157 13.63 23.20 -15.24
CA GLU A 157 13.13 24.50 -14.77
C GLU A 157 11.60 24.52 -14.84
N VAL A 158 10.96 25.12 -13.83
CA VAL A 158 9.51 25.37 -13.87
C VAL A 158 9.26 26.48 -14.90
N PRO A 159 8.45 26.23 -15.94
CA PRO A 159 8.18 27.24 -16.97
C PRO A 159 7.53 28.50 -16.38
N PRO A 160 7.83 29.68 -16.91
CA PRO A 160 7.21 30.93 -16.44
C PRO A 160 5.68 30.85 -16.45
N GLY A 161 5.06 31.18 -15.31
CA GLY A 161 3.60 31.19 -15.14
C GLY A 161 2.97 29.81 -14.87
N GLN A 162 3.77 28.76 -14.73
CA GLN A 162 3.30 27.43 -14.29
C GLN A 162 3.70 27.18 -12.82
N THR A 163 2.97 26.25 -12.21
CA THR A 163 3.33 25.65 -10.93
C THR A 163 4.27 24.44 -11.12
N ALA A 164 5.01 24.07 -10.09
CA ALA A 164 5.81 22.84 -10.08
C ALA A 164 4.94 21.61 -10.39
N ARG A 165 3.73 21.58 -9.83
CA ARG A 165 2.76 20.50 -10.03
C ARG A 165 2.35 20.37 -11.49
N GLU A 166 2.06 21.47 -12.20
CA GLU A 166 1.71 21.46 -13.63
C GLU A 166 2.89 20.96 -14.47
N ALA A 167 4.09 21.45 -14.18
CA ALA A 167 5.30 21.05 -14.90
C ALA A 167 5.66 19.57 -14.65
N LEU A 168 5.54 19.09 -13.41
CA LEU A 168 5.75 17.67 -13.05
C LEU A 168 4.73 16.75 -13.72
N ALA A 169 3.45 17.14 -13.74
CA ALA A 169 2.41 16.37 -14.42
C ALA A 169 2.68 16.26 -15.93
N ALA A 170 3.13 17.35 -16.54
CA ALA A 170 3.52 17.35 -17.96
C ALA A 170 4.71 16.43 -18.24
N LEU A 171 5.67 16.29 -17.29
CA LEU A 171 6.79 15.37 -17.41
C LEU A 171 6.35 13.91 -17.15
N ALA A 172 5.42 13.66 -16.24
CA ALA A 172 4.95 12.32 -15.89
C ALA A 172 4.04 11.71 -16.97
N LEU A 173 3.23 12.52 -17.64
CA LEU A 173 2.20 12.08 -18.59
C LEU A 173 2.75 11.20 -19.73
N PRO A 174 3.84 11.57 -20.44
CA PRO A 174 4.38 10.72 -21.53
C PRO A 174 4.83 9.35 -21.01
N THR A 175 5.56 9.31 -19.90
CA THR A 175 6.05 8.07 -19.30
C THR A 175 4.89 7.17 -18.84
N ALA A 176 3.88 7.75 -18.19
CA ALA A 176 2.70 7.01 -17.77
C ALA A 176 1.93 6.44 -18.98
N SER A 177 1.81 7.22 -20.05
CA SER A 177 1.16 6.79 -21.32
C SER A 177 1.95 5.66 -22.00
N GLU A 178 3.28 5.79 -22.09
CA GLU A 178 4.15 4.77 -22.66
C GLU A 178 4.07 3.44 -21.87
N GLN A 179 4.20 3.50 -20.56
CA GLN A 179 4.08 2.32 -19.68
C GLN A 179 2.72 1.64 -19.78
N ALA A 180 1.68 2.41 -20.02
CA ALA A 180 0.33 1.90 -20.17
C ALA A 180 0.02 1.40 -21.60
N GLY A 181 0.85 1.72 -22.61
CA GLY A 181 0.52 1.51 -24.01
C GLY A 181 -0.74 2.27 -24.45
N GLU A 182 -1.09 3.34 -23.74
CA GLU A 182 -2.33 4.12 -23.95
C GLU A 182 -2.04 5.62 -23.79
N ASP A 183 -2.54 6.44 -24.72
CA ASP A 183 -2.43 7.89 -24.59
C ASP A 183 -3.39 8.43 -23.52
N PHE A 184 -2.83 8.93 -22.43
CA PHE A 184 -3.58 9.60 -21.36
C PHE A 184 -3.80 11.10 -21.61
N GLY A 185 -3.30 11.65 -22.72
CA GLY A 185 -3.49 13.05 -23.08
C GLY A 185 -4.98 13.43 -23.15
N GLY A 186 -5.37 14.44 -22.36
CA GLY A 186 -6.76 14.90 -22.27
C GLY A 186 -7.73 14.00 -21.50
N ARG A 187 -7.26 12.88 -20.93
CA ARG A 187 -8.07 11.92 -20.14
C ARG A 187 -7.66 11.88 -18.67
N ALA A 188 -6.36 11.78 -18.39
CA ALA A 188 -5.86 11.78 -17.02
C ALA A 188 -5.96 13.17 -16.40
N THR A 189 -6.48 13.25 -15.20
CA THR A 189 -6.44 14.47 -14.40
C THR A 189 -5.06 14.62 -13.76
N MET A 190 -4.73 15.85 -13.37
CA MET A 190 -3.49 16.12 -12.63
C MET A 190 -3.42 15.33 -11.30
N SER A 191 -4.55 15.15 -10.64
CA SER A 191 -4.64 14.36 -9.41
C SER A 191 -4.30 12.89 -9.64
N GLU A 192 -4.80 12.28 -10.70
CA GLU A 192 -4.52 10.88 -11.05
C GLU A 192 -3.05 10.63 -11.44
N LEU A 193 -2.35 11.67 -11.92
CA LEU A 193 -0.93 11.59 -12.28
C LEU A 193 -0.01 11.86 -11.10
N MET A 194 -0.42 12.73 -10.17
CA MET A 194 0.50 13.32 -9.20
C MET A 194 0.20 12.93 -7.75
N ASP A 195 -1.09 12.76 -7.37
CA ASP A 195 -1.42 12.63 -5.96
C ASP A 195 -1.16 11.22 -5.42
N SER A 196 -0.73 11.18 -4.17
CA SER A 196 -0.79 9.94 -3.39
C SER A 196 -2.24 9.62 -3.08
N THR A 197 -2.77 8.59 -3.72
CA THR A 197 -4.12 8.09 -3.48
C THR A 197 -4.02 6.68 -2.92
N LEU A 198 -4.00 6.57 -1.60
CA LEU A 198 -3.79 5.31 -0.88
C LEU A 198 -5.11 4.81 -0.31
N TYR A 199 -5.54 3.63 -0.73
CA TYR A 199 -6.65 2.91 -0.12
C TYR A 199 -6.19 1.97 0.98
N LEU A 200 -7.12 1.60 1.84
CA LEU A 200 -7.04 0.41 2.69
C LEU A 200 -8.26 -0.45 2.40
N LEU A 201 -8.05 -1.70 2.05
CA LEU A 201 -9.02 -2.77 2.19
C LEU A 201 -8.69 -3.52 3.49
N PHE A 202 -9.60 -3.43 4.46
CA PHE A 202 -9.45 -4.12 5.75
C PHE A 202 -9.22 -5.63 5.52
N PRO A 203 -8.37 -6.35 6.30
CA PRO A 203 -7.67 -5.78 7.45
C PRO A 203 -6.30 -5.18 7.10
N ASN A 204 -5.64 -5.54 6.00
CA ASN A 204 -4.20 -5.35 5.89
C ASN A 204 -3.67 -5.15 4.46
N PHE A 205 -4.54 -4.91 3.50
CA PHE A 205 -4.16 -4.66 2.10
C PHE A 205 -4.34 -3.19 1.74
N ALA A 206 -3.26 -2.52 1.38
CA ALA A 206 -3.27 -1.09 1.12
C ALA A 206 -2.69 -0.76 -0.27
N PRO A 207 -3.53 -0.79 -1.34
CA PRO A 207 -3.11 -0.47 -2.70
C PRO A 207 -3.15 1.05 -2.95
N TRP A 208 -2.17 1.54 -3.70
CA TRP A 208 -2.19 2.86 -4.31
C TRP A 208 -2.98 2.84 -5.61
N ALA A 209 -3.56 3.98 -5.93
CA ALA A 209 -4.38 4.20 -7.12
C ALA A 209 -3.83 5.36 -7.97
N GLY A 210 -4.33 5.49 -9.22
CA GLY A 210 -3.90 6.51 -10.17
C GLY A 210 -3.07 5.96 -11.33
N HIS A 211 -2.47 6.86 -12.11
CA HIS A 211 -1.66 6.53 -13.29
C HIS A 211 -0.15 6.51 -13.02
N GLY A 212 0.28 6.98 -11.84
CA GLY A 212 1.69 6.98 -11.44
C GLY A 212 2.20 5.60 -11.02
N THR A 213 3.31 5.58 -10.30
CA THR A 213 3.87 4.36 -9.71
C THR A 213 2.84 3.70 -8.79
N VAL A 214 2.57 2.43 -9.05
CA VAL A 214 1.60 1.68 -8.26
C VAL A 214 2.35 0.91 -7.18
N ILE A 215 2.14 1.32 -5.93
CA ILE A 215 2.64 0.64 -4.74
C ILE A 215 1.47 -0.11 -4.11
N SER A 216 1.74 -1.26 -3.53
CA SER A 216 0.78 -1.92 -2.64
C SER A 216 1.50 -2.40 -1.40
N TYR A 217 0.86 -2.23 -0.26
CA TYR A 217 1.36 -2.72 1.02
C TYR A 217 0.50 -3.85 1.54
N ARG A 218 1.15 -4.79 2.22
CA ARG A 218 0.48 -5.78 3.06
C ARG A 218 1.20 -5.86 4.40
N HIS A 219 0.44 -5.76 5.49
CA HIS A 219 0.97 -5.82 6.84
C HIS A 219 0.48 -7.10 7.51
N ARG A 220 1.40 -7.87 8.09
CA ARG A 220 1.10 -9.19 8.66
C ARG A 220 1.75 -9.37 10.03
N PRO A 221 1.11 -10.13 10.94
CA PRO A 221 1.81 -10.61 12.13
C PRO A 221 3.10 -11.36 11.78
N ASN A 222 4.11 -11.29 12.65
CA ASN A 222 5.30 -12.12 12.56
C ASN A 222 5.19 -13.27 13.57
N GLY A 223 4.50 -14.34 13.18
CA GLY A 223 4.14 -15.43 14.10
C GLY A 223 3.28 -14.91 15.26
N ASP A 224 3.60 -15.31 16.47
CA ASP A 224 2.89 -14.93 17.71
C ASP A 224 3.52 -13.71 18.43
N ASP A 225 4.56 -13.11 17.85
CA ASP A 225 5.23 -11.96 18.44
C ASP A 225 4.39 -10.69 18.19
N VAL A 226 3.76 -10.18 19.24
CA VAL A 226 2.92 -8.98 19.19
C VAL A 226 3.70 -7.68 19.00
N ASP A 227 5.01 -7.70 19.22
CA ASP A 227 5.90 -6.56 19.06
C ASP A 227 6.74 -6.61 17.76
N SER A 228 6.39 -7.51 16.86
CA SER A 228 7.02 -7.66 15.54
C SER A 228 5.99 -7.89 14.43
N CYS A 229 6.30 -7.44 13.21
CA CYS A 229 5.48 -7.70 12.05
C CYS A 229 6.30 -7.87 10.77
N LEU A 230 5.62 -8.34 9.72
CA LEU A 230 6.11 -8.39 8.36
C LEU A 230 5.38 -7.32 7.53
N MET A 231 6.13 -6.41 6.93
CA MET A 231 5.63 -5.44 5.97
C MET A 231 6.09 -5.83 4.58
N ASP A 232 5.14 -6.13 3.71
CA ASP A 232 5.38 -6.35 2.29
C ASP A 232 5.17 -5.03 1.53
N ILE A 233 6.11 -4.72 0.65
CA ILE A 233 6.07 -3.59 -0.29
C ILE A 233 6.18 -4.15 -1.69
N TYR A 234 5.15 -3.95 -2.50
CA TYR A 234 5.12 -4.33 -3.91
C TYR A 234 5.18 -3.08 -4.77
N LEU A 235 6.12 -3.05 -5.71
CA LEU A 235 6.08 -2.10 -6.83
C LEU A 235 5.54 -2.84 -8.04
N LEU A 236 4.42 -2.34 -8.58
CA LEU A 236 3.74 -2.92 -9.72
C LEU A 236 4.02 -2.05 -10.94
N THR A 237 4.46 -2.68 -12.03
CA THR A 237 4.67 -2.00 -13.29
C THR A 237 3.70 -2.55 -14.34
N ARG A 238 3.15 -1.65 -15.14
CA ARG A 238 2.27 -2.00 -16.27
C ARG A 238 3.11 -2.53 -17.43
N TYR A 239 2.48 -3.37 -18.24
CA TYR A 239 3.00 -3.76 -19.55
C TYR A 239 1.85 -3.75 -20.56
N PRO A 240 2.13 -3.61 -21.88
CA PRO A 240 1.10 -3.51 -22.90
C PRO A 240 0.21 -4.76 -22.95
N GLU A 241 -1.08 -4.56 -23.12
CA GLU A 241 -2.03 -5.65 -23.26
C GLU A 241 -1.72 -6.48 -24.52
N GLY A 242 -1.69 -7.80 -24.38
CA GLY A 242 -1.38 -8.74 -25.45
C GLY A 242 0.13 -9.07 -25.58
N GLU A 243 0.99 -8.42 -24.85
CA GLU A 243 2.39 -8.82 -24.72
C GLU A 243 2.59 -9.91 -23.65
N GLU A 244 3.68 -10.63 -23.72
CA GLU A 244 4.04 -11.62 -22.68
C GLU A 244 4.40 -10.88 -21.38
N ALA A 245 3.81 -11.37 -20.25
CA ALA A 245 4.09 -10.78 -18.95
C ALA A 245 5.59 -10.90 -18.61
N PRO A 246 6.26 -9.81 -18.21
CA PRO A 246 7.59 -9.93 -17.60
C PRO A 246 7.54 -10.82 -16.35
N GLU A 247 8.65 -11.47 -16.03
CA GLU A 247 8.76 -12.30 -14.83
C GLU A 247 8.66 -11.43 -13.57
N ASP A 248 7.88 -11.89 -12.59
CA ASP A 248 7.78 -11.24 -11.30
C ASP A 248 9.12 -11.26 -10.54
N ALA A 249 9.46 -10.15 -9.92
CA ALA A 249 10.68 -10.04 -9.12
C ALA A 249 10.62 -10.98 -7.90
N PRO A 250 11.73 -11.66 -7.57
CA PRO A 250 11.80 -12.46 -6.36
C PRO A 250 11.69 -11.57 -5.11
N THR A 251 11.16 -12.16 -4.03
CA THR A 251 11.05 -11.46 -2.74
C THR A 251 12.43 -11.19 -2.15
N LEU A 252 12.75 -9.92 -1.96
CA LEU A 252 13.89 -9.48 -1.17
C LEU A 252 13.49 -9.39 0.31
N ARG A 253 14.06 -10.24 1.15
CA ARG A 253 13.78 -10.26 2.58
C ARG A 253 14.81 -9.48 3.36
N LEU A 254 14.32 -8.62 4.27
CA LEU A 254 15.13 -7.83 5.20
C LEU A 254 14.74 -8.17 6.64
N GLY A 255 15.70 -8.59 7.44
CA GLY A 255 15.57 -8.76 8.88
C GLY A 255 15.33 -7.43 9.61
N SER A 256 15.01 -7.47 10.90
CA SER A 256 14.74 -6.24 11.67
C SER A 256 15.96 -5.31 11.76
N ASP A 257 17.16 -5.87 11.80
CA ASP A 257 18.45 -5.18 11.85
C ASP A 257 18.99 -4.75 10.47
N GLU A 258 18.38 -5.23 9.37
CA GLU A 258 18.78 -4.89 8.01
C GLU A 258 18.06 -3.62 7.54
N PRO A 259 18.79 -2.54 7.21
CA PRO A 259 18.18 -1.28 6.82
C PRO A 259 17.54 -1.33 5.42
N PHE A 260 16.50 -0.51 5.20
CA PHE A 260 15.84 -0.39 3.89
C PHE A 260 16.77 0.06 2.75
N ARG A 261 17.88 0.75 3.06
CA ARG A 261 18.89 1.09 2.03
C ARG A 261 19.45 -0.14 1.32
N ASN A 262 19.41 -1.34 1.92
CA ASN A 262 19.79 -2.58 1.26
C ASN A 262 18.85 -2.92 0.09
N ALA A 263 17.62 -2.41 0.12
CA ALA A 263 16.63 -2.54 -0.97
C ALA A 263 16.61 -1.34 -1.93
N ALA A 264 17.53 -0.37 -1.79
CA ALA A 264 17.53 0.83 -2.63
C ALA A 264 17.71 0.52 -4.14
N HIS A 265 18.32 -0.62 -4.48
CA HIS A 265 18.51 -1.04 -5.86
C HIS A 265 17.20 -1.50 -6.54
N VAL A 266 16.17 -1.86 -5.78
CA VAL A 266 14.84 -2.26 -6.29
C VAL A 266 13.75 -1.23 -5.99
N LEU A 267 13.84 -0.52 -4.85
CA LEU A 267 12.85 0.49 -4.45
C LEU A 267 13.20 1.90 -4.94
N GLY A 268 14.45 2.15 -5.35
CA GLY A 268 14.99 3.49 -5.50
C GLY A 268 15.45 4.09 -4.16
N ALA A 269 16.51 4.89 -4.21
CA ALA A 269 17.15 5.44 -2.99
C ALA A 269 16.21 6.37 -2.19
N GLY A 270 15.37 7.15 -2.88
CA GLY A 270 14.43 8.08 -2.24
C GLY A 270 13.38 7.35 -1.42
N LEU A 271 12.70 6.38 -2.02
CA LEU A 271 11.65 5.60 -1.36
C LEU A 271 12.22 4.74 -0.23
N ALA A 272 13.37 4.08 -0.47
CA ALA A 272 14.07 3.34 0.58
C ALA A 272 14.46 4.22 1.77
N GLY A 273 14.83 5.49 1.52
CA GLY A 273 15.12 6.47 2.56
C GLY A 273 13.89 6.87 3.40
N VAL A 274 12.72 6.99 2.78
CA VAL A 274 11.44 7.24 3.48
C VAL A 274 11.10 6.06 4.37
N PHE A 275 11.10 4.85 3.86
CA PHE A 275 10.84 3.63 4.66
C PHE A 275 11.86 3.41 5.78
N GLU A 276 13.13 3.80 5.60
CA GLU A 276 14.15 3.74 6.65
C GLU A 276 13.77 4.63 7.84
N GLN A 277 13.24 5.83 7.57
CA GLN A 277 12.78 6.76 8.61
C GLN A 277 11.60 6.19 9.39
N ASP A 278 10.62 5.58 8.68
CA ASP A 278 9.48 4.92 9.30
C ASP A 278 9.93 3.76 10.18
N ALA A 279 10.78 2.87 9.67
CA ALA A 279 11.29 1.72 10.41
C ALA A 279 12.08 2.11 11.67
N ALA A 280 12.76 3.25 11.64
CA ALA A 280 13.47 3.78 12.81
C ALA A 280 12.52 4.36 13.87
N ASN A 281 11.39 4.94 13.44
CA ASN A 281 10.42 5.61 14.31
C ASN A 281 9.38 4.67 14.91
N LEU A 282 8.86 3.73 14.11
CA LEU A 282 7.72 2.86 14.47
C LEU A 282 7.86 2.11 15.79
N PRO A 283 9.04 1.56 16.17
CA PRO A 283 9.21 0.93 17.49
C PRO A 283 8.98 1.90 18.66
N GLN A 284 9.27 3.19 18.48
CA GLN A 284 9.03 4.21 19.50
C GLN A 284 7.57 4.65 19.51
N VAL A 285 6.94 4.77 18.33
CA VAL A 285 5.51 5.05 18.19
C VAL A 285 4.69 3.97 18.91
N GLN A 286 5.00 2.70 18.72
CA GLN A 286 4.32 1.60 19.43
C GLN A 286 4.40 1.73 20.95
N LYS A 287 5.58 2.08 21.48
CA LYS A 287 5.73 2.33 22.91
C LYS A 287 4.85 3.48 23.40
N GLY A 288 4.73 4.54 22.58
CA GLY A 288 3.84 5.68 22.87
C GLY A 288 2.37 5.31 22.80
N MET A 289 1.96 4.50 21.81
CA MET A 289 0.57 4.04 21.62
C MET A 289 0.06 3.22 22.81
N LYS A 290 0.90 2.43 23.46
CA LYS A 290 0.53 1.69 24.70
C LYS A 290 0.07 2.63 25.82
N ALA A 291 0.40 3.93 25.74
CA ALA A 291 0.02 4.96 26.71
C ALA A 291 -1.01 5.96 26.18
N SER A 292 -1.30 5.99 24.87
CA SER A 292 -2.18 6.98 24.22
C SER A 292 -3.65 6.53 24.17
N LYS A 293 -4.56 7.54 24.14
CA LYS A 293 -6.02 7.33 23.99
C LYS A 293 -6.61 8.03 22.77
N ASN A 294 -5.84 8.78 22.00
CA ASN A 294 -6.32 9.58 20.87
C ASN A 294 -5.89 8.94 19.55
N GLN A 295 -6.79 8.95 18.55
CA GLN A 295 -6.59 8.35 17.24
C GLN A 295 -7.27 9.18 16.15
N GLU A 296 -6.69 9.21 14.94
CA GLU A 296 -7.27 9.80 13.74
C GLU A 296 -8.49 9.00 13.24
N VAL A 297 -9.27 9.62 12.34
CA VAL A 297 -10.54 9.04 11.87
C VAL A 297 -10.39 7.67 11.20
N ARG A 298 -9.35 7.46 10.37
CA ARG A 298 -9.12 6.16 9.71
C ARG A 298 -8.65 5.10 10.70
N ILE A 299 -7.79 5.47 11.63
CA ILE A 299 -7.32 4.60 12.71
C ILE A 299 -8.48 4.20 13.61
N ARG A 300 -9.33 5.15 14.04
CA ARG A 300 -10.55 4.84 14.79
C ARG A 300 -11.48 3.90 14.02
N HIS A 301 -11.70 4.15 12.73
CA HIS A 301 -12.52 3.29 11.89
C HIS A 301 -11.94 1.87 11.80
N PHE A 302 -10.63 1.74 11.60
CA PHE A 302 -9.95 0.45 11.57
C PHE A 302 -10.17 -0.34 12.88
N HIS A 303 -9.93 0.29 14.04
CA HIS A 303 -10.12 -0.36 15.34
C HIS A 303 -11.59 -0.69 15.63
N GLN A 304 -12.53 0.18 15.27
CA GLN A 304 -13.96 -0.10 15.40
C GLN A 304 -14.40 -1.30 14.55
N THR A 305 -13.83 -1.44 13.34
CA THR A 305 -14.09 -2.60 12.49
C THR A 305 -13.46 -3.85 13.10
N LEU A 306 -12.22 -3.77 13.56
CA LEU A 306 -11.54 -4.88 14.24
C LEU A 306 -12.35 -5.37 15.47
N ASP A 307 -12.86 -4.46 16.29
CA ASP A 307 -13.67 -4.78 17.45
C ASP A 307 -14.97 -5.53 17.08
N LYS A 308 -15.60 -5.22 15.94
CA LYS A 308 -16.75 -5.97 15.44
C LYS A 308 -16.41 -7.44 15.16
N TYR A 309 -15.23 -7.70 14.56
CA TYR A 309 -14.79 -9.06 14.27
C TYR A 309 -14.31 -9.83 15.51
N LEU A 310 -13.73 -9.16 16.48
CA LEU A 310 -13.27 -9.82 17.72
C LEU A 310 -14.41 -10.12 18.71
N ASN A 311 -15.54 -9.46 18.59
CA ASN A 311 -16.69 -9.59 19.49
C ASN A 311 -17.91 -10.27 18.81
N ALA A 312 -17.77 -10.72 17.56
CA ALA A 312 -18.78 -11.50 16.84
C ALA A 312 -18.64 -12.99 17.17
#